data_1dfa8da5352ee08d16a30b9d5b592073
#
_entry.id   1dfa8da5352ee08d16a30b9d5b592073
#
_cell.length_a   1.000
_cell.length_b   1.000
_cell.length_c   1.000
_cell.angle_alpha   90.00
_cell.angle_beta   90.00
_cell.angle_gamma   90.00
#
_symmetry.space_group_name_H-M   'P 1'
#
loop_
_entity.id
_entity.type
_entity.pdbx_description
1 polymer ?
#
loop_
_entity_poly.entity_id
_entity_poly.type
_entity_poly.pdbx_seq_one_letter_code
_entity_poly.pdbx_strand_id
1 'polypeptide(L)'
;MAPKDPPTRIGGSFWYMRLFDAIKEFVGLKQMKGPRSGKTAVRYESALRIFCLCMQNPELANVEFGHVLWYLKELDFLGWKPNGINLIGLALRKFFEFCQMRKYPVTFNENLIPLKEKEFNIPRVTNIETFKKLLDKIPQTTKDSHHIRNRAILLMLWDTGVRVGELMSLDINDLDIKNRTALIKTEKSRGRRPVRQIFWTEETSDHLLKWLEKLAELRRNFSFIDDGALFITISKSHRQTVRGGRMTPRAVAEVMRVLSNQAGLPMIANAHGIRHSMGRDTVRTLRSNSAVSNILGHSSLESSYVYTMLYGEDLREQWQEVMNHRGNVLIKPPKRSNGFPKMKNDTAVIKGAVRPVRVKTSRTARWVKS
;
A
#
# COMPACT_ATOMS: atom_id res chain seq x y z
N MET A 1 37.69 6.87 -10.36
CA MET A 1 38.17 7.00 -8.96
C MET A 1 38.00 5.69 -8.27
N ALA A 2 39.06 5.02 -7.89
CA ALA A 2 39.02 3.73 -7.18
C ALA A 2 38.33 3.89 -5.81
N PRO A 3 37.64 2.87 -5.29
CA PRO A 3 37.06 2.96 -3.96
C PRO A 3 38.17 3.09 -2.93
N LYS A 4 38.08 4.15 -2.11
CA LYS A 4 38.97 4.33 -0.97
C LYS A 4 38.83 3.13 -0.05
N ASP A 5 39.96 2.60 0.40
CA ASP A 5 40.09 1.46 1.30
C ASP A 5 39.12 1.53 2.49
N PRO A 6 38.63 0.37 2.98
CA PRO A 6 37.84 0.32 4.20
C PRO A 6 38.64 0.93 5.36
N PRO A 7 37.95 1.59 6.32
CA PRO A 7 38.65 2.28 7.42
C PRO A 7 39.59 1.31 8.11
N THR A 8 40.87 1.65 8.09
CA THR A 8 41.97 0.86 8.66
C THR A 8 41.73 0.66 10.15
N ARG A 9 41.74 -0.59 10.60
CA ARG A 9 41.79 -0.94 12.02
C ARG A 9 43.10 -0.43 12.63
N ILE A 10 43.08 0.74 13.22
CA ILE A 10 44.13 1.19 14.09
C ILE A 10 43.72 0.82 15.50
N GLY A 11 44.35 -0.22 16.07
CA GLY A 11 44.25 -0.54 17.50
C GLY A 11 42.83 -0.89 18.03
N GLY A 12 42.07 -1.77 17.38
CA GLY A 12 40.90 -2.43 18.02
C GLY A 12 39.67 -1.57 18.35
N SER A 13 39.68 -0.26 18.14
CA SER A 13 38.55 0.60 18.49
C SER A 13 37.99 1.37 17.28
N PHE A 14 36.66 1.27 17.07
CA PHE A 14 35.95 2.01 16.02
C PHE A 14 35.59 3.46 16.42
N TRP A 15 36.44 4.14 17.17
CA TRP A 15 36.17 5.47 17.77
C TRP A 15 35.90 6.56 16.76
N TYR A 16 36.41 6.44 15.51
CA TYR A 16 36.29 7.45 14.45
C TYR A 16 35.26 7.11 13.36
N MET A 17 34.36 6.17 13.60
CA MET A 17 33.32 5.80 12.64
C MET A 17 32.31 6.96 12.50
N ARG A 18 32.15 7.49 11.29
CA ARG A 18 31.09 8.45 11.00
C ARG A 18 29.74 7.76 10.90
N LEU A 19 28.69 8.45 11.34
CA LEU A 19 27.30 7.96 11.29
C LEU A 19 26.92 7.47 9.87
N PHE A 20 27.29 8.20 8.83
CA PHE A 20 27.02 7.87 7.45
C PHE A 20 27.68 6.55 6.98
N ASP A 21 28.92 6.31 7.41
CA ASP A 21 29.63 5.10 7.02
C ASP A 21 29.06 3.87 7.71
N ALA A 22 28.66 3.97 8.97
CA ALA A 22 27.94 2.93 9.68
C ALA A 22 26.58 2.62 9.02
N ILE A 23 25.85 3.65 8.55
CA ILE A 23 24.59 3.48 7.82
C ILE A 23 24.84 2.74 6.49
N LYS A 24 25.88 3.09 5.74
CA LYS A 24 26.22 2.38 4.49
C LYS A 24 26.50 0.90 4.72
N GLU A 25 27.26 0.57 5.75
CA GLU A 25 27.57 -0.82 6.10
C GLU A 25 26.29 -1.58 6.45
N PHE A 26 25.43 -1.00 7.31
CA PHE A 26 24.14 -1.59 7.67
C PHE A 26 23.26 -1.86 6.46
N VAL A 27 23.14 -0.89 5.55
CA VAL A 27 22.34 -1.01 4.32
C VAL A 27 22.93 -2.07 3.40
N GLY A 28 24.23 -2.09 3.20
CA GLY A 28 24.93 -3.08 2.38
C GLY A 28 24.69 -4.50 2.86
N LEU A 29 24.83 -4.77 4.16
CA LEU A 29 24.54 -6.07 4.75
C LEU A 29 23.06 -6.49 4.60
N LYS A 30 22.13 -5.54 4.68
CA LYS A 30 20.70 -5.84 4.43
C LYS A 30 20.42 -6.15 2.97
N GLN A 31 21.09 -5.51 2.03
CA GLN A 31 20.94 -5.77 0.60
C GLN A 31 21.44 -7.18 0.23
N MET A 32 22.51 -7.65 0.85
CA MET A 32 23.07 -9.00 0.65
C MET A 32 22.09 -10.11 1.06
N LYS A 33 21.12 -9.85 1.95
CA LYS A 33 20.13 -10.84 2.41
C LYS A 33 19.02 -11.16 1.38
N GLY A 34 19.15 -10.69 0.15
CA GLY A 34 18.24 -10.97 -0.97
C GLY A 34 17.23 -9.88 -1.30
N PRO A 35 16.48 -10.02 -2.40
CA PRO A 35 15.67 -8.96 -2.99
C PRO A 35 14.60 -8.35 -2.08
N ARG A 36 14.01 -9.14 -1.18
CA ARG A 36 13.01 -8.65 -0.21
C ARG A 36 13.63 -7.74 0.84
N SER A 37 14.81 -8.12 1.31
CA SER A 37 15.60 -7.34 2.27
C SER A 37 16.09 -6.05 1.60
N GLY A 38 16.43 -6.09 0.30
CA GLY A 38 16.83 -4.94 -0.48
C GLY A 38 15.77 -3.82 -0.52
N LYS A 39 14.49 -4.14 -0.76
CA LYS A 39 13.40 -3.13 -0.73
C LYS A 39 13.26 -2.48 0.65
N THR A 40 13.44 -3.24 1.72
CA THR A 40 13.44 -2.71 3.10
C THR A 40 14.69 -1.90 3.38
N ALA A 41 15.85 -2.35 2.89
CA ALA A 41 17.13 -1.65 3.01
C ALA A 41 17.05 -0.25 2.41
N VAL A 42 16.49 -0.09 1.20
CA VAL A 42 16.30 1.23 0.55
C VAL A 42 15.43 2.16 1.40
N ARG A 43 14.34 1.64 2.00
CA ARG A 43 13.49 2.45 2.88
C ARG A 43 14.23 2.89 4.16
N TYR A 44 14.98 1.99 4.76
CA TYR A 44 15.78 2.29 5.94
C TYR A 44 16.90 3.25 5.60
N GLU A 45 17.56 3.07 4.46
CA GLU A 45 18.58 4.00 3.98
C GLU A 45 18.02 5.42 3.89
N SER A 46 16.88 5.60 3.23
CA SER A 46 16.26 6.91 3.08
C SER A 46 15.96 7.56 4.44
N ALA A 47 15.38 6.80 5.38
CA ALA A 47 15.08 7.29 6.72
C ALA A 47 16.35 7.67 7.51
N LEU A 48 17.36 6.80 7.49
CA LEU A 48 18.61 7.00 8.22
C LEU A 48 19.48 8.11 7.61
N ARG A 49 19.46 8.27 6.29
CA ARG A 49 20.18 9.39 5.62
C ARG A 49 19.63 10.75 6.03
N ILE A 50 18.30 10.88 6.15
CA ILE A 50 17.69 12.14 6.63
C ILE A 50 18.14 12.41 8.07
N PHE A 51 18.09 11.41 8.95
CA PHE A 51 18.59 11.52 10.32
C PHE A 51 20.05 11.94 10.35
N CYS A 52 20.91 11.29 9.54
CA CYS A 52 22.33 11.62 9.44
C CYS A 52 22.57 13.06 8.98
N LEU A 53 21.78 13.54 8.00
CA LEU A 53 21.87 14.93 7.53
C LEU A 53 21.44 15.92 8.61
N CYS A 54 20.36 15.65 9.35
CA CYS A 54 19.91 16.49 10.45
C CYS A 54 20.96 16.58 11.57
N MET A 55 21.72 15.49 11.79
CA MET A 55 22.82 15.44 12.77
C MET A 55 24.15 15.94 12.23
N GLN A 56 24.23 16.42 10.98
CA GLN A 56 25.47 16.89 10.32
C GLN A 56 26.58 15.83 10.26
N ASN A 57 26.18 14.54 10.15
CA ASN A 57 27.08 13.39 10.05
C ASN A 57 28.17 13.35 11.16
N PRO A 58 27.79 13.26 12.43
CA PRO A 58 28.76 13.21 13.53
C PRO A 58 29.53 11.89 13.52
N GLU A 59 30.57 11.84 14.38
CA GLU A 59 31.10 10.55 14.78
C GLU A 59 30.03 9.75 15.53
N LEU A 60 29.96 8.45 15.27
CA LEU A 60 28.92 7.59 15.84
C LEU A 60 28.95 7.58 17.38
N ALA A 61 30.14 7.73 17.98
CA ALA A 61 30.33 7.84 19.41
C ALA A 61 29.59 9.04 20.03
N ASN A 62 29.38 10.10 19.25
CA ASN A 62 28.72 11.33 19.69
C ASN A 62 27.20 11.30 19.48
N VAL A 63 26.66 10.20 18.98
CA VAL A 63 25.23 10.06 18.81
C VAL A 63 24.60 9.53 20.10
N GLU A 64 23.92 10.41 20.80
CA GLU A 64 23.24 10.10 22.05
C GLU A 64 21.75 9.78 21.84
N PHE A 65 21.15 9.13 22.82
CA PHE A 65 19.71 8.85 22.82
C PHE A 65 18.86 10.13 22.72
N GLY A 66 19.33 11.21 23.34
CA GLY A 66 18.68 12.52 23.26
C GLY A 66 18.51 13.04 21.83
N HIS A 67 19.50 12.82 20.97
CA HIS A 67 19.44 13.19 19.54
C HIS A 67 18.36 12.43 18.79
N VAL A 68 18.20 11.13 19.09
CA VAL A 68 17.17 10.29 18.48
C VAL A 68 15.76 10.75 18.91
N LEU A 69 15.58 11.04 20.19
CA LEU A 69 14.29 11.53 20.73
C LEU A 69 13.94 12.90 20.17
N TRP A 70 14.92 13.81 20.11
CA TRP A 70 14.73 15.12 19.51
C TRP A 70 14.26 14.98 18.05
N TYR A 71 14.95 14.18 17.25
CA TYR A 71 14.60 13.98 15.84
C TYR A 71 13.17 13.44 15.66
N LEU A 72 12.75 12.44 16.46
CA LEU A 72 11.40 11.89 16.37
C LEU A 72 10.34 12.92 16.81
N LYS A 73 10.65 13.79 17.80
CA LYS A 73 9.77 14.89 18.22
C LYS A 73 9.64 15.95 17.14
N GLU A 74 10.73 16.31 16.47
CA GLU A 74 10.69 17.25 15.34
C GLU A 74 9.82 16.74 14.19
N LEU A 75 9.90 15.45 13.84
CA LEU A 75 9.02 14.87 12.84
C LEU A 75 7.54 14.96 13.23
N ASP A 76 7.23 14.77 14.51
CA ASP A 76 5.89 14.93 15.04
C ASP A 76 5.41 16.38 15.00
N PHE A 77 6.26 17.30 15.41
CA PHE A 77 6.00 18.74 15.35
C PHE A 77 5.74 19.21 13.91
N LEU A 78 6.49 18.66 12.94
CA LEU A 78 6.30 18.92 11.52
C LEU A 78 5.04 18.23 10.91
N GLY A 79 4.24 17.57 11.73
CA GLY A 79 2.96 16.97 11.32
C GLY A 79 3.10 15.64 10.56
N TRP A 80 4.20 14.92 10.72
CA TRP A 80 4.34 13.59 10.14
C TRP A 80 3.34 12.62 10.76
N LYS A 81 2.77 11.76 9.92
CA LYS A 81 1.81 10.74 10.39
C LYS A 81 2.50 9.70 11.27
N PRO A 82 1.82 9.18 12.32
CA PRO A 82 2.37 8.18 13.24
C PRO A 82 3.02 6.98 12.54
N ASN A 83 2.42 6.47 11.47
CA ASN A 83 3.00 5.38 10.69
C ASN A 83 4.33 5.74 9.99
N GLY A 84 4.50 6.99 9.59
CA GLY A 84 5.77 7.50 9.02
C GLY A 84 6.85 7.59 10.10
N ILE A 85 6.51 8.16 11.25
CA ILE A 85 7.41 8.25 12.42
C ILE A 85 7.81 6.85 12.89
N ASN A 86 6.85 5.91 12.96
CA ASN A 86 7.12 4.52 13.34
C ASN A 86 8.05 3.80 12.36
N LEU A 87 7.95 4.07 11.05
CA LEU A 87 8.88 3.51 10.07
C LEU A 87 10.30 3.99 10.34
N ILE A 88 10.47 5.27 10.64
CA ILE A 88 11.77 5.87 10.97
C ILE A 88 12.29 5.32 12.31
N GLY A 89 11.46 5.28 13.34
CA GLY A 89 11.81 4.70 14.64
C GLY A 89 12.24 3.24 14.53
N LEU A 90 11.55 2.43 13.72
CA LEU A 90 11.96 1.05 13.45
C LEU A 90 13.28 0.95 12.68
N ALA A 91 13.52 1.87 11.73
CA ALA A 91 14.80 1.93 11.01
C ALA A 91 15.94 2.25 11.98
N LEU A 92 15.74 3.24 12.85
CA LEU A 92 16.70 3.62 13.90
C LEU A 92 16.94 2.47 14.88
N ARG A 93 15.89 1.82 15.41
CA ARG A 93 16.06 0.62 16.27
C ARG A 93 16.93 -0.44 15.59
N LYS A 94 16.62 -0.79 14.34
CA LYS A 94 17.36 -1.82 13.61
C LYS A 94 18.78 -1.42 13.23
N PHE A 95 19.02 -0.14 13.06
CA PHE A 95 20.37 0.39 12.85
C PHE A 95 21.22 0.36 14.13
N PHE A 96 20.68 0.83 15.26
CA PHE A 96 21.42 0.82 16.51
C PHE A 96 21.60 -0.59 17.09
N GLU A 97 20.62 -1.51 16.90
CA GLU A 97 20.80 -2.95 17.15
C GLU A 97 22.02 -3.50 16.36
N PHE A 98 22.15 -3.15 15.10
CA PHE A 98 23.29 -3.51 14.28
C PHE A 98 24.58 -2.91 14.83
N CYS A 99 24.60 -1.62 15.23
CA CYS A 99 25.76 -0.97 15.81
C CYS A 99 26.24 -1.70 17.07
N GLN A 100 25.33 -2.12 17.95
CA GLN A 100 25.66 -2.89 19.14
C GLN A 100 26.24 -4.27 18.79
N MET A 101 25.63 -4.98 17.84
CA MET A 101 26.16 -6.29 17.38
C MET A 101 27.57 -6.16 16.80
N ARG A 102 27.90 -5.02 16.17
CA ARG A 102 29.23 -4.73 15.62
C ARG A 102 30.19 -4.16 16.68
N LYS A 103 29.73 -3.97 17.92
CA LYS A 103 30.47 -3.36 19.01
C LYS A 103 30.95 -1.92 18.66
N TYR A 104 30.10 -1.20 17.92
CA TYR A 104 30.33 0.22 17.70
C TYR A 104 30.04 1.02 18.97
N PRO A 105 30.65 2.21 19.13
CA PRO A 105 30.54 3.02 20.35
C PRO A 105 29.14 3.68 20.45
N VAL A 106 28.12 2.89 20.74
CA VAL A 106 26.74 3.35 21.00
C VAL A 106 26.42 3.04 22.47
N THR A 107 26.00 4.05 23.22
CA THR A 107 25.87 4.00 24.67
C THR A 107 24.44 3.76 25.17
N PHE A 108 23.43 3.72 24.29
CA PHE A 108 22.04 3.57 24.67
C PHE A 108 21.40 2.29 24.11
N ASN A 109 20.32 1.83 24.75
CA ASN A 109 19.53 0.70 24.29
C ASN A 109 18.52 1.15 23.23
N GLU A 110 18.60 0.60 22.03
CA GLU A 110 17.72 0.90 20.90
C GLU A 110 16.25 0.59 21.14
N ASN A 111 15.93 -0.34 22.06
CA ASN A 111 14.56 -0.69 22.40
C ASN A 111 13.82 0.45 23.13
N LEU A 112 14.56 1.39 23.72
CA LEU A 112 14.01 2.58 24.35
C LEU A 112 13.50 3.60 23.33
N ILE A 113 13.89 3.52 22.03
CA ILE A 113 13.37 4.43 20.99
C ILE A 113 11.85 4.26 20.91
N PRO A 114 11.07 5.32 21.18
CA PRO A 114 9.62 5.21 21.24
C PRO A 114 9.02 4.95 19.87
N LEU A 115 7.95 4.17 19.84
CA LEU A 115 7.06 4.04 18.71
C LEU A 115 5.70 4.57 19.10
N LYS A 116 5.06 5.33 18.24
CA LYS A 116 3.71 5.82 18.45
C LYS A 116 2.70 4.69 18.33
N GLU A 117 1.58 4.82 19.01
CA GLU A 117 0.45 3.93 18.78
C GLU A 117 0.04 3.96 17.30
N LYS A 118 -0.27 2.78 16.79
CA LYS A 118 -0.70 2.67 15.40
C LYS A 118 -2.11 3.23 15.29
N GLU A 119 -2.26 4.28 14.51
CA GLU A 119 -3.60 4.70 14.11
C GLU A 119 -4.27 3.60 13.31
N PHE A 120 -5.48 3.25 13.71
CA PHE A 120 -6.32 2.39 12.91
C PHE A 120 -6.87 3.20 11.72
N ASN A 121 -6.35 2.90 10.54
CA ASN A 121 -6.84 3.50 9.31
C ASN A 121 -7.76 2.51 8.59
N ILE A 122 -9.01 2.90 8.43
CA ILE A 122 -9.96 2.17 7.60
C ILE A 122 -9.44 2.15 6.16
N PRO A 123 -9.26 0.97 5.55
CA PRO A 123 -8.75 0.88 4.20
C PRO A 123 -9.68 1.58 3.22
N ARG A 124 -9.10 2.34 2.31
CA ARG A 124 -9.87 2.92 1.20
C ARG A 124 -10.28 1.81 0.24
N VAL A 125 -11.57 1.72 0.01
CA VAL A 125 -12.19 0.74 -0.89
C VAL A 125 -12.57 1.45 -2.18
N THR A 126 -12.31 0.85 -3.33
CA THR A 126 -12.82 1.29 -4.63
C THR A 126 -14.15 0.60 -4.86
N ASN A 127 -15.26 1.30 -4.73
CA ASN A 127 -16.59 0.73 -4.99
C ASN A 127 -16.83 0.50 -6.49
N ILE A 128 -17.88 -0.24 -6.81
CA ILE A 128 -18.21 -0.65 -8.19
C ILE A 128 -18.48 0.57 -9.09
N GLU A 129 -19.10 1.63 -8.58
CA GLU A 129 -19.41 2.86 -9.34
C GLU A 129 -18.13 3.59 -9.71
N THR A 130 -17.18 3.70 -8.76
CA THR A 130 -15.86 4.26 -9.01
C THR A 130 -15.08 3.43 -10.03
N PHE A 131 -15.14 2.10 -9.92
CA PHE A 131 -14.47 1.20 -10.86
C PHE A 131 -15.04 1.34 -12.27
N LYS A 132 -16.36 1.38 -12.42
CA LYS A 132 -17.03 1.62 -13.70
C LYS A 132 -16.60 2.95 -14.31
N LYS A 133 -16.58 4.04 -13.53
CA LYS A 133 -16.10 5.34 -14.00
C LYS A 133 -14.67 5.31 -14.52
N LEU A 134 -13.77 4.53 -13.90
CA LEU A 134 -12.40 4.34 -14.41
C LEU A 134 -12.41 3.57 -15.73
N LEU A 135 -13.17 2.49 -15.80
CA LEU A 135 -13.24 1.63 -16.97
C LEU A 135 -13.83 2.36 -18.18
N ASP A 136 -14.84 3.23 -17.97
CA ASP A 136 -15.49 4.06 -19.01
C ASP A 136 -14.52 5.10 -19.62
N LYS A 137 -13.45 5.48 -18.90
CA LYS A 137 -12.42 6.38 -19.45
C LYS A 137 -11.41 5.67 -20.34
N ILE A 138 -11.48 4.35 -20.46
CA ILE A 138 -10.66 3.58 -21.40
C ILE A 138 -11.52 3.25 -22.61
N PRO A 139 -11.29 3.90 -23.77
CA PRO A 139 -12.04 3.62 -24.98
C PRO A 139 -12.01 2.13 -25.36
N GLN A 140 -13.15 1.61 -25.77
CA GLN A 140 -13.24 0.26 -26.32
C GLN A 140 -12.76 0.25 -27.79
N THR A 141 -11.45 0.24 -27.95
CA THR A 141 -10.83 0.24 -29.28
C THR A 141 -9.92 -0.96 -29.44
N THR A 142 -9.83 -1.49 -30.65
CA THR A 142 -8.89 -2.53 -31.04
C THR A 142 -7.57 -1.98 -31.58
N LYS A 143 -7.47 -0.66 -31.76
CA LYS A 143 -6.30 -0.03 -32.39
C LYS A 143 -5.24 0.44 -31.40
N ASP A 144 -5.63 1.00 -30.26
CA ASP A 144 -4.68 1.54 -29.28
C ASP A 144 -4.26 0.46 -28.27
N SER A 145 -3.01 0.07 -28.40
CA SER A 145 -2.40 -0.95 -27.51
C SER A 145 -2.42 -0.57 -26.03
N HIS A 146 -2.33 0.73 -25.71
CA HIS A 146 -2.40 1.17 -24.30
C HIS A 146 -3.80 0.97 -23.73
N HIS A 147 -4.86 1.28 -24.50
CA HIS A 147 -6.23 1.13 -24.05
C HIS A 147 -6.57 -0.36 -23.83
N ILE A 148 -6.23 -1.21 -24.82
CA ILE A 148 -6.46 -2.67 -24.74
C ILE A 148 -5.77 -3.25 -23.50
N ARG A 149 -4.47 -2.94 -23.31
CA ARG A 149 -3.68 -3.41 -22.17
C ARG A 149 -4.25 -2.90 -20.84
N ASN A 150 -4.53 -1.59 -20.75
CA ASN A 150 -4.97 -0.98 -19.50
C ASN A 150 -6.33 -1.51 -19.05
N ARG A 151 -7.24 -1.80 -20.01
CA ARG A 151 -8.53 -2.42 -19.73
C ARG A 151 -8.37 -3.82 -19.18
N ALA A 152 -7.53 -4.65 -19.81
CA ALA A 152 -7.21 -6.00 -19.30
C ALA A 152 -6.60 -5.95 -17.88
N ILE A 153 -5.68 -5.00 -17.61
CA ILE A 153 -5.09 -4.82 -16.28
C ILE A 153 -6.16 -4.47 -15.23
N LEU A 154 -7.04 -3.51 -15.51
CA LEU A 154 -8.07 -3.11 -14.56
C LEU A 154 -9.03 -4.24 -14.23
N LEU A 155 -9.50 -4.95 -15.24
CA LEU A 155 -10.41 -6.09 -15.08
C LEU A 155 -9.74 -7.23 -14.30
N MET A 156 -8.50 -7.58 -14.62
CA MET A 156 -7.74 -8.56 -13.87
C MET A 156 -7.55 -8.17 -12.40
N LEU A 157 -7.28 -6.89 -12.12
CA LEU A 157 -7.19 -6.40 -10.74
C LEU A 157 -8.53 -6.51 -10.00
N TRP A 158 -9.63 -6.20 -10.69
CA TRP A 158 -10.97 -6.23 -10.12
C TRP A 158 -11.41 -7.65 -9.77
N ASP A 159 -11.32 -8.58 -10.73
CA ASP A 159 -11.79 -9.95 -10.56
C ASP A 159 -10.95 -10.75 -9.56
N THR A 160 -9.63 -10.54 -9.58
CA THR A 160 -8.71 -11.41 -8.83
C THR A 160 -8.31 -10.84 -7.47
N GLY A 161 -8.43 -9.54 -7.28
CA GLY A 161 -7.94 -8.85 -6.08
C GLY A 161 -6.44 -9.03 -5.82
N VAL A 162 -5.64 -9.41 -6.82
CA VAL A 162 -4.18 -9.63 -6.66
C VAL A 162 -3.43 -8.35 -6.31
N ARG A 163 -2.26 -8.47 -5.70
CA ARG A 163 -1.37 -7.31 -5.57
C ARG A 163 -0.88 -6.90 -6.95
N VAL A 164 -0.81 -5.59 -7.19
CA VAL A 164 -0.31 -5.08 -8.48
C VAL A 164 1.08 -5.63 -8.84
N GLY A 165 1.95 -5.83 -7.85
CA GLY A 165 3.25 -6.45 -8.06
C GLY A 165 3.16 -7.91 -8.50
N GLU A 166 2.22 -8.67 -7.95
CA GLU A 166 1.95 -10.05 -8.33
C GLU A 166 1.41 -10.11 -9.77
N LEU A 167 0.45 -9.23 -10.13
CA LEU A 167 -0.07 -9.16 -11.49
C LEU A 167 1.00 -8.78 -12.51
N MET A 168 1.85 -7.82 -12.19
CA MET A 168 2.94 -7.41 -13.09
C MET A 168 4.05 -8.47 -13.18
N SER A 169 4.13 -9.43 -12.28
CA SER A 169 5.10 -10.52 -12.34
C SER A 169 4.63 -11.72 -13.15
N LEU A 170 3.38 -11.75 -13.62
CA LEU A 170 2.84 -12.84 -14.43
C LEU A 170 3.53 -12.92 -15.79
N ASP A 171 3.82 -14.15 -16.19
CA ASP A 171 4.20 -14.52 -17.54
C ASP A 171 2.99 -15.04 -18.32
N ILE A 172 3.06 -15.01 -19.65
CA ILE A 172 1.99 -15.56 -20.49
C ILE A 172 1.78 -17.04 -20.19
N ASN A 173 2.87 -17.77 -19.93
CA ASN A 173 2.84 -19.21 -19.63
C ASN A 173 2.23 -19.53 -18.26
N ASP A 174 2.04 -18.55 -17.39
CA ASP A 174 1.35 -18.75 -16.11
C ASP A 174 -0.19 -18.83 -16.27
N LEU A 175 -0.72 -18.49 -17.46
CA LEU A 175 -2.15 -18.39 -17.74
C LEU A 175 -2.72 -19.70 -18.27
N ASP A 176 -3.83 -20.12 -17.70
CA ASP A 176 -4.75 -21.11 -18.30
C ASP A 176 -6.02 -20.35 -18.72
N ILE A 177 -6.04 -19.89 -19.95
CA ILE A 177 -7.15 -19.10 -20.50
C ILE A 177 -8.43 -19.91 -20.56
N LYS A 178 -8.32 -21.22 -20.92
CA LYS A 178 -9.49 -22.11 -21.03
C LYS A 178 -10.24 -22.25 -19.71
N ASN A 179 -9.48 -22.42 -18.62
CA ASN A 179 -10.03 -22.57 -17.28
C ASN A 179 -10.17 -21.21 -16.54
N ARG A 180 -9.76 -20.11 -17.17
CA ARG A 180 -9.76 -18.75 -16.59
C ARG A 180 -9.01 -18.69 -15.27
N THR A 181 -7.82 -19.27 -15.21
CA THR A 181 -7.00 -19.33 -14.02
C THR A 181 -5.53 -18.99 -14.32
N ALA A 182 -4.80 -18.58 -13.30
CA ALA A 182 -3.35 -18.47 -13.33
C ALA A 182 -2.72 -18.84 -11.99
N LEU A 183 -1.48 -19.28 -12.03
CA LEU A 183 -0.66 -19.54 -10.85
C LEU A 183 0.21 -18.32 -10.57
N ILE A 184 0.05 -17.69 -9.42
CA ILE A 184 0.85 -16.53 -9.04
C ILE A 184 1.77 -16.82 -7.85
N LYS A 185 2.97 -16.25 -7.91
CA LYS A 185 3.93 -16.29 -6.81
C LYS A 185 3.55 -15.20 -5.79
N THR A 186 3.29 -15.60 -4.54
CA THR A 186 2.89 -14.68 -3.49
C THR A 186 4.10 -13.91 -2.94
N GLU A 187 4.12 -12.58 -3.12
CA GLU A 187 5.28 -11.72 -2.75
C GLU A 187 5.70 -11.81 -1.27
N LYS A 188 4.78 -12.07 -0.34
CA LYS A 188 5.00 -11.97 1.11
C LYS A 188 4.75 -13.26 1.89
N SER A 189 4.82 -14.42 1.24
CA SER A 189 4.41 -15.69 1.86
C SER A 189 5.33 -16.21 2.97
N ARG A 190 6.53 -15.64 3.16
CA ARG A 190 7.56 -16.16 4.11
C ARG A 190 7.73 -17.69 4.02
N GLY A 191 7.59 -18.27 2.81
CA GLY A 191 7.71 -19.70 2.58
C GLY A 191 6.46 -20.54 2.88
N ARG A 192 5.40 -19.99 3.47
CA ARG A 192 4.20 -20.75 3.87
C ARG A 192 3.23 -21.06 2.72
N ARG A 193 3.06 -20.13 1.76
CA ARG A 193 2.23 -20.30 0.55
C ARG A 193 2.90 -19.56 -0.60
N PRO A 194 3.93 -20.15 -1.22
CA PRO A 194 4.72 -19.47 -2.24
C PRO A 194 3.93 -19.23 -3.53
N VAL A 195 2.91 -20.06 -3.82
CA VAL A 195 2.08 -20.03 -5.02
C VAL A 195 0.62 -20.12 -4.62
N ARG A 196 -0.24 -19.41 -5.33
CA ARG A 196 -1.69 -19.56 -5.27
C ARG A 196 -2.32 -19.44 -6.65
N GLN A 197 -3.47 -20.05 -6.82
CA GLN A 197 -4.30 -19.91 -8.01
C GLN A 197 -5.18 -18.66 -7.89
N ILE A 198 -5.38 -17.98 -9.01
CA ILE A 198 -6.33 -16.87 -9.16
C ILE A 198 -7.32 -17.22 -10.27
N PHE A 199 -8.49 -16.60 -10.21
CA PHE A 199 -9.60 -16.84 -11.13
C PHE A 199 -10.15 -15.52 -11.64
N TRP A 200 -10.67 -15.50 -12.85
CA TRP A 200 -11.33 -14.34 -13.44
C TRP A 200 -12.58 -14.70 -14.23
N THR A 201 -13.39 -13.71 -14.54
CA THR A 201 -14.64 -13.86 -15.28
C THR A 201 -14.40 -14.04 -16.78
N GLU A 202 -15.47 -14.41 -17.50
CA GLU A 202 -15.47 -14.52 -18.96
C GLU A 202 -15.21 -13.15 -19.62
N GLU A 203 -15.84 -12.08 -19.12
CA GLU A 203 -15.59 -10.70 -19.59
C GLU A 203 -14.11 -10.33 -19.52
N THR A 204 -13.47 -10.64 -18.40
CA THR A 204 -12.03 -10.42 -18.24
C THR A 204 -11.21 -11.25 -19.22
N SER A 205 -11.64 -12.50 -19.49
CA SER A 205 -10.99 -13.38 -20.46
C SER A 205 -10.99 -12.78 -21.87
N ASP A 206 -12.14 -12.24 -22.30
CA ASP A 206 -12.28 -11.61 -23.62
C ASP A 206 -11.31 -10.41 -23.80
N HIS A 207 -11.19 -9.59 -22.77
CA HIS A 207 -10.26 -8.46 -22.79
C HIS A 207 -8.79 -8.90 -22.70
N LEU A 208 -8.53 -9.98 -21.98
CA LEU A 208 -7.21 -10.55 -21.87
C LEU A 208 -6.78 -11.18 -23.22
N LEU A 209 -7.66 -11.89 -23.92
CA LEU A 209 -7.42 -12.43 -25.26
C LEU A 209 -7.11 -11.32 -26.26
N LYS A 210 -7.89 -10.24 -26.30
CA LYS A 210 -7.61 -9.07 -27.15
C LYS A 210 -6.24 -8.47 -26.86
N TRP A 211 -5.84 -8.45 -25.58
CA TRP A 211 -4.51 -8.00 -25.21
C TRP A 211 -3.41 -8.97 -25.69
N LEU A 212 -3.60 -10.27 -25.53
CA LEU A 212 -2.64 -11.28 -26.00
C LEU A 212 -2.44 -11.26 -27.51
N GLU A 213 -3.51 -11.11 -28.28
CA GLU A 213 -3.46 -10.91 -29.75
C GLU A 213 -2.65 -9.64 -30.09
N LYS A 214 -2.94 -8.54 -29.41
CA LYS A 214 -2.21 -7.28 -29.63
C LYS A 214 -0.77 -7.36 -29.19
N LEU A 215 -0.47 -8.07 -28.13
CA LEU A 215 0.90 -8.34 -27.67
C LEU A 215 1.67 -9.18 -28.67
N ALA A 216 1.04 -10.19 -29.27
CA ALA A 216 1.64 -11.00 -30.32
C ALA A 216 1.92 -10.18 -31.60
N GLU A 217 1.02 -9.27 -31.99
CA GLU A 217 1.23 -8.31 -33.08
C GLU A 217 2.43 -7.40 -32.79
N LEU A 218 2.49 -6.81 -31.60
CA LEU A 218 3.59 -5.95 -31.18
C LEU A 218 4.92 -6.71 -31.23
N ARG A 219 4.97 -7.95 -30.75
CA ARG A 219 6.17 -8.78 -30.77
C ARG A 219 6.67 -9.12 -32.19
N ARG A 220 5.79 -9.26 -33.16
CA ARG A 220 6.17 -9.45 -34.56
C ARG A 220 6.77 -8.20 -35.19
N ASN A 221 6.26 -7.02 -34.78
CA ASN A 221 6.61 -5.76 -35.42
C ASN A 221 7.79 -5.03 -34.78
N PHE A 222 8.17 -5.41 -33.56
CA PHE A 222 9.19 -4.71 -32.78
C PHE A 222 10.09 -5.70 -32.03
N SER A 223 11.36 -5.36 -31.90
CA SER A 223 12.30 -6.13 -31.08
C SER A 223 12.07 -5.79 -29.60
N PHE A 224 11.60 -6.75 -28.83
CA PHE A 224 11.44 -6.60 -27.38
C PHE A 224 12.56 -7.32 -26.64
N ILE A 225 13.04 -6.73 -25.55
CA ILE A 225 13.71 -7.49 -24.49
C ILE A 225 12.57 -8.05 -23.63
N ASP A 226 12.03 -9.17 -24.04
CA ASP A 226 10.87 -9.75 -23.41
C ASP A 226 11.29 -11.02 -22.67
N ASP A 227 10.97 -11.06 -21.42
CA ASP A 227 11.19 -12.17 -20.50
C ASP A 227 9.94 -13.08 -20.36
N GLY A 228 9.00 -13.01 -21.30
CA GLY A 228 7.71 -13.71 -21.25
C GLY A 228 6.61 -12.92 -20.57
N ALA A 229 6.85 -11.67 -20.20
CA ALA A 229 5.93 -10.84 -19.43
C ALA A 229 4.53 -10.74 -20.05
N LEU A 230 3.48 -10.96 -19.25
CA LEU A 230 2.10 -10.76 -19.66
C LEU A 230 1.81 -9.29 -19.98
N PHE A 231 2.25 -8.37 -19.13
CA PHE A 231 2.05 -6.94 -19.31
C PHE A 231 3.38 -6.20 -19.49
N ILE A 232 3.49 -5.48 -20.60
CA ILE A 232 4.69 -4.75 -20.99
C ILE A 232 4.46 -3.23 -21.03
N THR A 233 5.55 -2.49 -20.87
CA THR A 233 5.56 -1.04 -21.09
C THR A 233 5.66 -0.78 -22.59
N ILE A 234 4.76 0.04 -23.12
CA ILE A 234 4.75 0.45 -24.52
C ILE A 234 5.28 1.89 -24.57
N SER A 235 6.36 2.11 -25.33
CA SER A 235 6.91 3.45 -25.54
C SER A 235 6.14 4.18 -26.63
N LYS A 236 5.90 5.50 -26.46
CA LYS A 236 5.38 6.38 -27.52
C LYS A 236 6.47 6.97 -28.42
N SER A 237 7.73 6.59 -28.20
CA SER A 237 8.84 7.12 -28.99
C SER A 237 8.74 6.64 -30.44
N HIS A 238 8.62 7.58 -31.39
CA HIS A 238 8.58 7.33 -32.82
C HIS A 238 9.94 6.91 -33.41
N ARG A 239 11.00 6.94 -32.61
CA ARG A 239 12.36 6.55 -33.03
C ARG A 239 12.73 5.19 -32.47
N GLN A 240 12.50 4.19 -33.31
CA GLN A 240 13.14 2.87 -33.30
C GLN A 240 13.19 2.09 -31.98
N THR A 241 12.73 0.84 -32.03
CA THR A 241 12.76 -0.17 -31.01
C THR A 241 11.96 0.20 -29.76
N VAL A 242 10.67 -0.13 -29.77
CA VAL A 242 9.90 -0.26 -28.55
C VAL A 242 10.61 -1.31 -27.69
N ARG A 243 11.44 -0.88 -26.75
CA ARG A 243 11.99 -1.76 -25.72
C ARG A 243 10.90 -1.96 -24.69
N GLY A 244 10.00 -2.90 -24.98
CA GLY A 244 8.95 -3.30 -24.04
C GLY A 244 9.56 -4.20 -22.98
N GLY A 245 9.92 -3.64 -21.83
CA GLY A 245 10.19 -4.44 -20.64
C GLY A 245 8.89 -4.67 -19.86
N ARG A 246 8.94 -5.60 -18.91
CA ARG A 246 7.85 -5.88 -17.95
C ARG A 246 7.31 -4.59 -17.33
N MET A 247 6.00 -4.43 -17.32
CA MET A 247 5.35 -3.25 -16.72
C MET A 247 5.56 -3.24 -15.21
N THR A 248 5.81 -2.05 -14.66
CA THR A 248 6.04 -1.89 -13.22
C THR A 248 4.77 -1.53 -12.47
N PRO A 249 4.65 -1.83 -11.17
CA PRO A 249 3.56 -1.35 -10.32
C PRO A 249 3.40 0.18 -10.36
N ARG A 250 4.49 0.93 -10.52
CA ARG A 250 4.46 2.40 -10.65
C ARG A 250 3.77 2.85 -11.94
N ALA A 251 4.01 2.13 -13.04
CA ALA A 251 3.35 2.43 -14.31
C ALA A 251 1.82 2.19 -14.23
N VAL A 252 1.39 1.14 -13.52
CA VAL A 252 -0.05 0.92 -13.26
C VAL A 252 -0.63 2.02 -12.38
N ALA A 253 0.09 2.45 -11.34
CA ALA A 253 -0.34 3.56 -10.50
C ALA A 253 -0.51 4.85 -11.28
N GLU A 254 0.37 5.10 -12.27
CA GLU A 254 0.26 6.26 -13.17
C GLU A 254 -0.97 6.15 -14.08
N VAL A 255 -1.25 4.97 -14.65
CA VAL A 255 -2.48 4.72 -15.42
C VAL A 255 -3.71 5.03 -14.56
N MET A 256 -3.78 4.53 -13.33
CA MET A 256 -4.90 4.78 -12.44
C MET A 256 -5.02 6.26 -12.05
N ARG A 257 -3.90 6.96 -11.88
CA ARG A 257 -3.89 8.41 -11.63
C ARG A 257 -4.52 9.19 -12.78
N VAL A 258 -4.09 8.89 -14.01
CA VAL A 258 -4.62 9.53 -15.22
C VAL A 258 -6.12 9.28 -15.37
N LEU A 259 -6.56 8.01 -15.23
CA LEU A 259 -7.96 7.64 -15.34
C LEU A 259 -8.83 8.27 -14.25
N SER A 260 -8.31 8.35 -13.01
CA SER A 260 -9.02 9.01 -11.90
C SER A 260 -9.25 10.49 -12.17
N ASN A 261 -8.23 11.19 -12.68
CA ASN A 261 -8.35 12.60 -13.05
C ASN A 261 -9.35 12.80 -14.21
N GLN A 262 -9.28 11.96 -15.25
CA GLN A 262 -10.22 11.99 -16.37
C GLN A 262 -11.67 11.68 -15.94
N ALA A 263 -11.84 10.84 -14.93
CA ALA A 263 -13.14 10.50 -14.37
C ALA A 263 -13.66 11.54 -13.36
N GLY A 264 -12.89 12.61 -13.08
CA GLY A 264 -13.26 13.64 -12.11
C GLY A 264 -13.42 13.09 -10.69
N LEU A 265 -12.68 12.05 -10.33
CA LEU A 265 -12.79 11.47 -9.00
C LEU A 265 -12.19 12.42 -7.95
N PRO A 266 -12.84 12.59 -6.78
CA PRO A 266 -12.35 13.46 -5.71
C PRO A 266 -11.03 12.96 -5.11
N MET A 267 -10.73 11.68 -5.32
CA MET A 267 -9.49 11.05 -4.88
C MET A 267 -9.01 10.04 -5.92
N ILE A 268 -7.69 9.94 -6.05
CA ILE A 268 -7.07 8.97 -6.96
C ILE A 268 -7.36 7.55 -6.47
N ALA A 269 -8.02 6.76 -7.30
CA ALA A 269 -8.19 5.33 -7.09
C ALA A 269 -6.85 4.60 -7.26
N ASN A 270 -6.69 3.50 -6.57
CA ASN A 270 -5.45 2.71 -6.65
C ASN A 270 -5.74 1.20 -6.60
N ALA A 271 -4.80 0.40 -7.10
CA ALA A 271 -4.94 -1.05 -7.16
C ALA A 271 -5.15 -1.70 -5.77
N HIS A 272 -4.64 -1.07 -4.71
CA HIS A 272 -4.83 -1.56 -3.35
C HIS A 272 -6.27 -1.36 -2.88
N GLY A 273 -6.90 -0.24 -3.26
CA GLY A 273 -8.33 0.01 -3.03
C GLY A 273 -9.23 -0.99 -3.75
N ILE A 274 -8.88 -1.38 -4.99
CA ILE A 274 -9.59 -2.45 -5.73
C ILE A 274 -9.45 -3.79 -4.98
N ARG A 275 -8.25 -4.13 -4.52
CA ARG A 275 -8.04 -5.34 -3.72
C ARG A 275 -8.80 -5.30 -2.39
N HIS A 276 -8.93 -4.14 -1.77
CA HIS A 276 -9.76 -4.00 -0.56
C HIS A 276 -11.24 -4.20 -0.84
N SER A 277 -11.75 -3.82 -2.05
CA SER A 277 -13.11 -4.17 -2.47
C SER A 277 -13.32 -5.68 -2.47
N MET A 278 -12.44 -6.42 -3.15
CA MET A 278 -12.52 -7.88 -3.19
C MET A 278 -12.51 -8.49 -1.78
N GLY A 279 -11.64 -8.00 -0.87
CA GLY A 279 -11.61 -8.47 0.51
C GLY A 279 -12.91 -8.22 1.26
N ARG A 280 -13.45 -7.01 1.15
CA ARG A 280 -14.74 -6.63 1.75
C ARG A 280 -15.89 -7.46 1.20
N ASP A 281 -15.98 -7.58 -0.12
CA ASP A 281 -17.06 -8.31 -0.79
C ASP A 281 -16.98 -9.81 -0.46
N THR A 282 -15.77 -10.37 -0.31
CA THR A 282 -15.58 -11.75 0.15
C THR A 282 -16.09 -11.95 1.59
N VAL A 283 -15.79 -11.01 2.51
CA VAL A 283 -16.32 -11.09 3.88
C VAL A 283 -17.84 -11.00 3.89
N ARG A 284 -18.42 -10.06 3.12
CA ARG A 284 -19.86 -9.88 3.03
C ARG A 284 -20.57 -11.15 2.52
N THR A 285 -20.00 -11.76 1.47
CA THR A 285 -20.62 -12.91 0.81
C THR A 285 -20.38 -14.22 1.58
N LEU A 286 -19.14 -14.48 1.99
CA LEU A 286 -18.75 -15.78 2.57
C LEU A 286 -18.64 -15.77 4.10
N ARG A 287 -18.71 -14.59 4.74
CA ARG A 287 -18.60 -14.40 6.19
C ARG A 287 -17.40 -15.11 6.83
N SER A 288 -16.30 -15.21 6.06
CA SER A 288 -15.13 -15.99 6.42
C SER A 288 -13.83 -15.25 6.18
N ASN A 289 -13.10 -14.96 7.26
CA ASN A 289 -11.73 -14.42 7.19
C ASN A 289 -10.75 -15.41 6.55
N SER A 290 -11.00 -16.70 6.70
CA SER A 290 -10.21 -17.75 6.08
C SER A 290 -10.39 -17.71 4.55
N ALA A 291 -11.61 -17.50 4.06
CA ALA A 291 -11.90 -17.34 2.63
C ALA A 291 -11.14 -16.10 2.07
N VAL A 292 -11.20 -14.97 2.75
CA VAL A 292 -10.42 -13.77 2.38
C VAL A 292 -8.93 -14.06 2.32
N SER A 293 -8.41 -14.74 3.35
CA SER A 293 -6.99 -15.11 3.41
C SER A 293 -6.57 -16.01 2.25
N ASN A 294 -7.45 -16.94 1.85
CA ASN A 294 -7.20 -17.86 0.74
C ASN A 294 -7.27 -17.13 -0.61
N ILE A 295 -8.32 -16.38 -0.88
CA ILE A 295 -8.53 -15.66 -2.14
C ILE A 295 -7.46 -14.59 -2.33
N LEU A 296 -7.21 -13.77 -1.32
CA LEU A 296 -6.23 -12.70 -1.44
C LEU A 296 -4.79 -13.16 -1.19
N GLY A 297 -4.55 -14.34 -0.64
CA GLY A 297 -3.21 -14.82 -0.31
C GLY A 297 -2.56 -14.00 0.81
N HIS A 298 -3.26 -13.84 1.94
CA HIS A 298 -2.69 -13.22 3.12
C HIS A 298 -1.77 -14.21 3.84
N SER A 299 -0.59 -13.75 4.25
CA SER A 299 0.36 -14.57 5.01
C SER A 299 -0.04 -14.74 6.48
N SER A 300 -0.94 -13.90 6.99
CA SER A 300 -1.54 -14.00 8.33
C SER A 300 -3.02 -13.66 8.27
N LEU A 301 -3.81 -14.31 9.13
CA LEU A 301 -5.23 -14.02 9.32
C LEU A 301 -5.44 -12.60 9.83
N GLU A 302 -4.51 -12.07 10.62
CA GLU A 302 -4.52 -10.69 11.13
C GLU A 302 -4.68 -9.66 9.99
N SER A 303 -4.05 -9.90 8.84
CA SER A 303 -4.21 -9.06 7.66
C SER A 303 -5.63 -9.08 7.07
N SER A 304 -6.44 -10.06 7.43
CA SER A 304 -7.83 -10.20 6.98
C SER A 304 -8.82 -9.58 7.97
N TYR A 305 -8.46 -9.39 9.22
CA TYR A 305 -9.33 -8.75 10.23
C TYR A 305 -9.73 -7.31 9.87
N VAL A 306 -8.91 -6.63 9.08
CA VAL A 306 -9.22 -5.30 8.56
C VAL A 306 -10.55 -5.28 7.79
N TYR A 307 -10.95 -6.38 7.19
CA TYR A 307 -12.21 -6.50 6.43
C TYR A 307 -13.41 -6.90 7.30
N THR A 308 -13.18 -7.41 8.49
CA THR A 308 -14.25 -7.72 9.46
C THR A 308 -14.62 -6.53 10.33
N MET A 309 -13.84 -5.47 10.28
CA MET A 309 -14.25 -4.20 10.86
C MET A 309 -15.31 -3.58 9.96
N LEU A 310 -16.53 -3.95 10.24
CA LEU A 310 -17.70 -3.58 9.45
C LEU A 310 -17.99 -2.08 9.62
N TYR A 311 -18.27 -1.43 8.53
CA TYR A 311 -18.85 -0.10 8.53
C TYR A 311 -20.26 -0.16 9.15
N GLY A 312 -20.73 0.96 9.69
CA GLY A 312 -22.00 1.00 10.39
C GLY A 312 -23.18 0.42 9.62
N GLU A 313 -23.23 0.55 8.29
CA GLU A 313 -24.23 -0.06 7.42
C GLU A 313 -24.12 -1.58 7.39
N ASP A 314 -22.92 -2.13 7.18
CA ASP A 314 -22.66 -3.57 7.16
C ASP A 314 -22.99 -4.22 8.52
N LEU A 315 -22.66 -3.51 9.62
CA LEU A 315 -22.98 -3.97 10.97
C LEU A 315 -24.49 -3.97 11.22
N ARG A 316 -25.20 -2.96 10.71
CA ARG A 316 -26.66 -2.86 10.83
C ARG A 316 -27.35 -3.97 10.07
N GLU A 317 -26.93 -4.28 8.84
CA GLU A 317 -27.45 -5.38 8.03
C GLU A 317 -27.24 -6.72 8.75
N GLN A 318 -26.04 -6.99 9.25
CA GLN A 318 -25.75 -8.22 10.01
C GLN A 318 -26.57 -8.29 11.30
N TRP A 319 -26.72 -7.19 12.00
CA TRP A 319 -27.57 -7.15 13.19
C TRP A 319 -29.03 -7.45 12.85
N GLN A 320 -29.57 -6.86 11.78
CA GLN A 320 -30.93 -7.14 11.33
C GLN A 320 -31.11 -8.62 10.98
N GLU A 321 -30.15 -9.23 10.31
CA GLU A 321 -30.19 -10.64 9.96
C GLU A 321 -30.17 -11.55 11.20
N VAL A 322 -29.29 -11.24 12.17
CA VAL A 322 -29.29 -11.93 13.48
C VAL A 322 -30.64 -11.79 14.17
N MET A 323 -31.23 -10.59 14.15
CA MET A 323 -32.54 -10.36 14.78
C MET A 323 -33.65 -11.08 14.04
N ASN A 324 -33.60 -11.14 12.71
CA ASN A 324 -34.56 -11.93 11.92
C ASN A 324 -34.43 -13.43 12.21
N HIS A 325 -33.21 -13.94 12.37
CA HIS A 325 -32.97 -15.35 12.69
C HIS A 325 -33.38 -15.71 14.13
N ARG A 326 -33.18 -14.77 15.08
CA ARG A 326 -33.62 -14.97 16.47
C ARG A 326 -35.15 -15.07 16.62
N GLY A 327 -35.87 -14.78 15.56
CA GLY A 327 -37.31 -14.76 15.54
C GLY A 327 -37.89 -13.63 16.40
N ASN A 328 -39.07 -13.14 16.06
CA ASN A 328 -39.84 -12.17 16.83
C ASN A 328 -40.36 -12.75 18.17
N VAL A 329 -39.47 -13.29 19.00
CA VAL A 329 -39.88 -13.97 20.24
C VAL A 329 -40.41 -12.98 21.28
N LEU A 330 -40.15 -11.68 21.13
CA LEU A 330 -40.46 -10.70 22.19
C LEU A 330 -41.14 -9.40 21.74
N ILE A 331 -41.42 -9.18 20.46
CA ILE A 331 -42.10 -7.94 20.05
C ILE A 331 -43.28 -8.31 19.13
N LYS A 332 -44.45 -8.61 19.74
CA LYS A 332 -45.68 -8.25 19.05
C LYS A 332 -45.59 -6.74 18.81
N PRO A 333 -45.67 -6.26 17.57
CA PRO A 333 -45.74 -4.82 17.35
C PRO A 333 -46.91 -4.30 18.18
N PRO A 334 -46.73 -3.20 18.91
CA PRO A 334 -47.88 -2.63 19.62
C PRO A 334 -48.97 -2.42 18.60
N LYS A 335 -50.20 -2.93 18.91
CA LYS A 335 -51.39 -2.65 18.12
C LYS A 335 -51.36 -1.12 17.91
N ARG A 336 -51.33 -0.68 16.66
CA ARG A 336 -51.47 0.73 16.33
C ARG A 336 -52.73 1.26 16.99
N SER A 337 -52.58 1.90 18.12
CA SER A 337 -53.62 2.76 18.63
C SER A 337 -53.66 3.95 17.67
N ASN A 338 -54.80 4.16 17.03
CA ASN A 338 -55.07 5.36 16.25
C ASN A 338 -54.89 6.57 17.15
N GLY A 339 -53.82 7.30 17.01
CA GLY A 339 -53.64 8.52 17.79
C GLY A 339 -52.23 8.96 18.14
N PHE A 340 -51.25 8.77 17.25
CA PHE A 340 -50.02 9.55 17.34
C PHE A 340 -50.13 10.78 16.43
N PRO A 341 -49.97 12.01 16.99
CA PRO A 341 -49.92 13.21 16.19
C PRO A 341 -48.68 13.14 15.28
N LYS A 342 -48.85 13.48 14.00
CA LYS A 342 -47.74 13.63 13.06
C LYS A 342 -46.72 14.53 13.71
N MET A 343 -45.55 14.00 14.07
CA MET A 343 -44.39 14.81 14.39
C MET A 343 -44.02 15.62 13.13
N LYS A 344 -44.23 16.93 13.23
CA LYS A 344 -43.66 17.87 12.26
C LYS A 344 -42.14 17.69 12.34
N ASN A 345 -41.52 17.63 11.18
CA ASN A 345 -40.05 17.65 11.02
C ASN A 345 -39.51 18.98 11.55
N ASP A 346 -39.36 19.12 12.85
CA ASP A 346 -38.60 20.23 13.44
C ASP A 346 -37.12 19.82 13.55
N THR A 347 -36.38 20.05 12.46
CA THR A 347 -34.93 20.02 12.40
C THR A 347 -34.24 21.12 13.25
N ALA A 348 -34.97 21.70 14.21
CA ALA A 348 -34.52 22.88 14.99
C ALA A 348 -33.99 22.58 16.39
N VAL A 349 -34.00 21.33 16.90
CA VAL A 349 -33.74 21.08 18.33
C VAL A 349 -32.35 20.46 18.63
N ILE A 350 -31.48 20.24 17.67
CA ILE A 350 -30.11 19.76 17.95
C ILE A 350 -29.05 20.85 17.67
N LYS A 351 -29.40 22.12 17.74
CA LYS A 351 -28.40 23.22 17.66
C LYS A 351 -27.95 23.81 19.00
N GLY A 352 -28.29 23.18 20.13
CA GLY A 352 -28.13 23.78 21.45
C GLY A 352 -27.08 23.19 22.40
N ALA A 353 -26.31 22.16 22.05
CA ALA A 353 -25.54 21.44 23.08
C ALA A 353 -24.02 21.26 22.81
N VAL A 354 -23.41 21.94 21.87
CA VAL A 354 -21.93 21.97 21.79
C VAL A 354 -21.50 23.43 21.58
N ARG A 355 -21.12 24.12 22.65
CA ARG A 355 -20.38 25.39 22.54
C ARG A 355 -18.94 25.04 22.09
N PRO A 356 -18.44 25.60 20.97
CA PRO A 356 -17.04 25.48 20.65
C PRO A 356 -16.21 26.30 21.64
N VAL A 357 -15.26 25.66 22.29
CA VAL A 357 -14.25 26.34 23.10
C VAL A 357 -13.38 27.14 22.12
N ARG A 358 -13.48 28.45 22.21
CA ARG A 358 -12.70 29.42 21.44
C ARG A 358 -11.29 29.44 22.00
N VAL A 359 -10.37 28.72 21.39
CA VAL A 359 -8.92 28.86 21.64
C VAL A 359 -8.50 30.18 21.02
N LYS A 360 -8.11 31.15 21.84
CA LYS A 360 -7.50 32.40 21.42
C LYS A 360 -6.09 32.07 20.89
N THR A 361 -5.92 32.06 19.57
CA THR A 361 -4.60 32.12 18.96
C THR A 361 -4.16 33.59 18.93
N SER A 362 -3.16 33.95 19.71
CA SER A 362 -2.48 35.22 19.62
C SER A 362 -1.66 35.22 18.32
N ARG A 363 -2.03 36.15 17.41
CA ARG A 363 -1.19 36.58 16.31
C ARG A 363 0.03 37.30 16.87
N THR A 364 1.22 36.93 16.41
CA THR A 364 2.25 37.82 15.81
C THR A 364 3.59 37.13 15.82
N ALA A 365 4.04 36.69 14.66
CA ALA A 365 5.46 36.62 14.35
C ALA A 365 5.65 37.12 12.91
N ARG A 366 6.04 38.40 12.78
CA ARG A 366 6.56 38.99 11.53
C ARG A 366 7.92 38.37 11.26
N TRP A 367 8.08 37.81 10.07
CA TRP A 367 9.40 37.50 9.53
C TRP A 367 9.99 38.78 8.94
N VAL A 368 11.09 39.19 9.50
CA VAL A 368 11.97 40.23 8.93
C VAL A 368 12.91 39.55 7.95
N LYS A 369 12.92 40.07 6.71
CA LYS A 369 13.95 39.77 5.71
C LYS A 369 15.23 40.46 6.10
N SER A 370 16.31 39.76 6.12
CA SER A 370 17.67 40.24 5.84
C SER A 370 18.47 39.09 5.24
#